data_1f75d45d68641a08d48527d619fa9298
#
_entry.id   1f75d45d68641a08d48527d619fa9298
#
_cell.length_a   1.000
_cell.length_b   1.000
_cell.length_c   1.000
_cell.angle_alpha   90.00
_cell.angle_beta   90.00
_cell.angle_gamma   90.00
#
_symmetry.space_group_name_H-M   'P 1'
#
loop_
_entity.id
_entity.type
_entity.pdbx_description
1 polymer ?
#
loop_
_entity_poly.entity_id
_entity_poly.type
_entity_poly.pdbx_seq_one_letter_code
_entity_poly.pdbx_strand_id
1 'polypeptide(L)'
;MLQLVLAAPRSGNGKTTAACALLAVLTARGLTPCAFKSGPDYIDPMFHRAVLGVESHNLDLFFSAPQTARALYARHAAGHGAAVVEGAMGYYDGLGGVTDTASAWQLADTLDLPALLVVRPKGASLTLAAELRGLTAFRTPHHIAGILLNDCTQGLCALLKPMLEKETGLPVVGCLPPLPEAAIESRHLGLKTAAEIDDLQRKIQLLSDAAQQTIDWPLLHTLFDRPAPAAVPCTVPPPRVRLAVARDAAFCFTYAETLEALRENGAELCFFSPLADTALPDNIGGLYLPGGYPELYAARLAANAPLRAAVKSAVQGGLPTVAECGGFLYLGRTLQDADGTPHPMAGVLPGQGFKVGRLVRFGYARLTARADSMLFRAGETLPVHEFHHWNSTENGDAFTAAKANGRQWACGFANARLYAGFPHLYWVGTPLPKRFAAAAEHYIKETS
;
A
#
# COMPACT_ATOMS: atom_id res chain seq x y z
N MET A 1 -1.63 21.14 -14.25
CA MET A 1 -1.69 20.26 -13.07
C MET A 1 -0.27 19.81 -12.73
N LEU A 2 0.15 19.95 -11.47
CA LEU A 2 1.45 19.44 -11.02
C LEU A 2 1.42 17.91 -10.95
N GLN A 3 2.31 17.23 -11.67
CA GLN A 3 2.35 15.76 -11.72
C GLN A 3 3.79 15.28 -11.69
N LEU A 4 4.14 14.44 -10.72
CA LEU A 4 5.51 13.95 -10.57
C LEU A 4 5.59 12.56 -9.95
N VAL A 5 6.66 11.84 -10.30
CA VAL A 5 7.12 10.66 -9.55
C VAL A 5 8.21 11.11 -8.59
N LEU A 6 8.00 10.93 -7.30
CA LEU A 6 9.00 11.21 -6.27
C LEU A 6 9.88 9.97 -6.09
N ALA A 7 11.12 10.04 -6.49
CA ALA A 7 12.06 8.93 -6.51
C ALA A 7 13.33 9.25 -5.71
N ALA A 8 14.22 8.27 -5.56
CA ALA A 8 15.50 8.46 -4.90
C ALA A 8 16.54 7.47 -5.42
N PRO A 9 17.85 7.75 -5.31
CA PRO A 9 18.89 6.79 -5.68
C PRO A 9 18.80 5.47 -4.90
N ARG A 10 18.35 5.52 -3.65
CA ARG A 10 18.24 4.36 -2.74
C ARG A 10 17.22 4.60 -1.63
N SER A 11 16.87 3.55 -0.88
CA SER A 11 16.08 3.68 0.35
C SER A 11 16.80 4.58 1.37
N GLY A 12 16.02 5.23 2.25
CA GLY A 12 16.57 6.11 3.31
C GLY A 12 16.95 7.52 2.86
N ASN A 13 16.72 7.91 1.60
CA ASN A 13 16.93 9.29 1.14
C ASN A 13 15.81 10.26 1.55
N GLY A 14 14.72 9.77 2.17
CA GLY A 14 13.63 10.58 2.71
C GLY A 14 12.51 10.88 1.71
N LYS A 15 12.21 9.95 0.79
CA LYS A 15 11.07 10.07 -0.14
C LYS A 15 9.76 10.35 0.59
N THR A 16 9.44 9.57 1.63
CA THR A 16 8.21 9.73 2.39
C THR A 16 8.14 11.09 3.11
N THR A 17 9.25 11.55 3.69
CA THR A 17 9.32 12.90 4.28
C THR A 17 9.06 13.98 3.22
N ALA A 18 9.69 13.85 2.06
CA ALA A 18 9.49 14.78 0.95
C ALA A 18 8.06 14.71 0.38
N ALA A 19 7.46 13.51 0.28
CA ALA A 19 6.07 13.33 -0.13
C ALA A 19 5.11 14.06 0.83
N CYS A 20 5.27 13.83 2.14
CA CYS A 20 4.47 14.50 3.17
C CYS A 20 4.62 16.03 3.12
N ALA A 21 5.86 16.53 2.98
CA ALA A 21 6.14 17.96 2.87
C ALA A 21 5.47 18.58 1.64
N LEU A 22 5.63 17.96 0.46
CA LEU A 22 5.02 18.43 -0.79
C LEU A 22 3.49 18.41 -0.70
N LEU A 23 2.89 17.30 -0.27
CA LEU A 23 1.43 17.16 -0.15
C LEU A 23 0.86 18.21 0.82
N ALA A 24 1.52 18.44 1.97
CA ALA A 24 1.09 19.43 2.94
C ALA A 24 1.10 20.86 2.37
N VAL A 25 2.19 21.24 1.67
CA VAL A 25 2.27 22.57 1.03
C VAL A 25 1.25 22.71 -0.09
N LEU A 26 1.06 21.69 -0.92
CA LEU A 26 0.08 21.72 -2.02
C LEU A 26 -1.33 21.89 -1.47
N THR A 27 -1.67 21.21 -0.38
CA THR A 27 -2.95 21.37 0.33
C THR A 27 -3.09 22.78 0.91
N ALA A 28 -2.07 23.30 1.60
CA ALA A 28 -2.07 24.66 2.17
C ALA A 28 -2.21 25.75 1.11
N ARG A 29 -1.78 25.51 -0.12
CA ARG A 29 -1.94 26.41 -1.27
C ARG A 29 -3.31 26.30 -1.96
N GLY A 30 -4.23 25.51 -1.42
CA GLY A 30 -5.55 25.32 -1.99
C GLY A 30 -5.60 24.43 -3.23
N LEU A 31 -4.49 23.79 -3.59
CA LEU A 31 -4.50 22.71 -4.55
C LEU A 31 -5.06 21.46 -3.85
N THR A 32 -5.94 20.75 -4.51
CA THR A 32 -6.45 19.47 -4.01
C THR A 32 -5.52 18.35 -4.51
N PRO A 33 -4.43 18.02 -3.79
CA PRO A 33 -3.52 16.97 -4.25
C PRO A 33 -4.15 15.59 -4.08
N CYS A 34 -3.77 14.65 -4.97
CA CYS A 34 -3.90 13.22 -4.73
C CYS A 34 -2.52 12.57 -4.66
N ALA A 35 -2.42 11.47 -3.93
CA ALA A 35 -1.17 10.75 -3.75
C ALA A 35 -1.28 9.33 -4.29
N PHE A 36 -0.14 8.79 -4.77
CA PHE A 36 -0.02 7.40 -5.16
C PHE A 36 1.24 6.81 -4.54
N LYS A 37 1.15 5.58 -4.11
CA LYS A 37 2.30 4.81 -3.62
C LYS A 37 2.65 3.70 -4.60
N SER A 38 3.90 3.67 -5.05
CA SER A 38 4.43 2.53 -5.80
C SER A 38 4.64 1.35 -4.87
N GLY A 39 4.18 0.17 -5.28
CA GLY A 39 4.34 -1.05 -4.50
C GLY A 39 3.19 -1.38 -3.55
N PRO A 40 3.30 -2.51 -2.83
CA PRO A 40 2.24 -3.09 -2.02
C PRO A 40 2.20 -2.50 -0.60
N ASP A 41 2.25 -1.19 -0.49
CA ASP A 41 2.31 -0.47 0.78
C ASP A 41 0.92 -0.05 1.24
N TYR A 42 0.53 -0.42 2.45
CA TYR A 42 -0.72 0.00 3.08
C TYR A 42 -0.56 1.25 3.95
N ILE A 43 0.65 1.44 4.51
CA ILE A 43 0.89 2.38 5.59
C ILE A 43 0.98 3.82 5.09
N ASP A 44 1.77 4.06 4.03
CA ASP A 44 1.89 5.41 3.46
C ASP A 44 0.54 5.93 2.94
N PRO A 45 -0.29 5.16 2.18
CA PRO A 45 -1.62 5.60 1.81
C PRO A 45 -2.56 5.84 2.98
N MET A 46 -2.50 5.04 4.05
CA MET A 46 -3.27 5.28 5.27
C MET A 46 -2.83 6.58 5.96
N PHE A 47 -1.53 6.81 6.03
CA PHE A 47 -0.97 8.03 6.60
C PHE A 47 -1.42 9.27 5.83
N HIS A 48 -1.33 9.27 4.50
CA HIS A 48 -1.77 10.38 3.67
C HIS A 48 -3.25 10.71 3.91
N ARG A 49 -4.12 9.70 3.96
CA ARG A 49 -5.56 9.90 4.21
C ARG A 49 -5.84 10.38 5.62
N ALA A 50 -5.26 9.75 6.63
CA ALA A 50 -5.58 10.04 8.03
C ALA A 50 -4.99 11.35 8.54
N VAL A 51 -3.80 11.72 8.06
CA VAL A 51 -3.02 12.84 8.60
C VAL A 51 -3.09 14.07 7.71
N LEU A 52 -2.98 13.89 6.40
CA LEU A 52 -2.96 14.98 5.44
C LEU A 52 -4.34 15.26 4.83
N GLY A 53 -5.32 14.37 5.04
CA GLY A 53 -6.62 14.46 4.37
C GLY A 53 -6.54 14.30 2.85
N VAL A 54 -5.46 13.69 2.35
CA VAL A 54 -5.18 13.52 0.92
C VAL A 54 -5.60 12.13 0.48
N GLU A 55 -6.39 12.04 -0.60
CA GLU A 55 -6.67 10.74 -1.23
C GLU A 55 -5.37 10.09 -1.69
N SER A 56 -5.22 8.81 -1.38
CA SER A 56 -4.00 8.07 -1.68
C SER A 56 -4.31 6.65 -2.12
N HIS A 57 -3.64 6.22 -3.19
CA HIS A 57 -3.87 4.97 -3.90
C HIS A 57 -2.57 4.22 -4.14
N ASN A 58 -2.66 2.93 -4.53
CA ASN A 58 -1.49 2.16 -4.89
C ASN A 58 -1.38 1.98 -6.40
N LEU A 59 -0.18 2.15 -6.92
CA LEU A 59 0.16 1.82 -8.30
C LEU A 59 1.31 0.82 -8.30
N ASP A 60 1.06 -0.38 -8.81
CA ASP A 60 2.04 -1.46 -8.75
C ASP A 60 2.04 -2.26 -10.05
N LEU A 61 3.17 -2.22 -10.76
CA LEU A 61 3.34 -2.91 -12.04
C LEU A 61 3.68 -4.40 -11.90
N PHE A 62 3.86 -4.91 -10.68
CA PHE A 62 3.88 -6.35 -10.45
C PHE A 62 2.46 -6.91 -10.37
N PHE A 63 1.53 -6.17 -9.79
CA PHE A 63 0.13 -6.57 -9.67
C PHE A 63 -0.67 -6.28 -10.91
N SER A 64 -0.40 -5.16 -11.56
CA SER A 64 -1.23 -4.62 -12.64
C SER A 64 -0.47 -4.52 -13.95
N ALA A 65 -1.14 -4.81 -15.05
CA ALA A 65 -0.63 -4.47 -16.37
C ALA A 65 -0.47 -2.93 -16.52
N PRO A 66 0.46 -2.46 -17.38
CA PRO A 66 0.68 -1.02 -17.61
C PRO A 66 -0.62 -0.24 -17.93
N GLN A 67 -1.52 -0.83 -18.72
CA GLN A 67 -2.79 -0.21 -19.09
C GLN A 67 -3.70 -0.01 -17.87
N THR A 68 -3.74 -0.99 -16.95
CA THR A 68 -4.50 -0.90 -15.69
C THR A 68 -3.92 0.19 -14.79
N ALA A 69 -2.59 0.27 -14.66
CA ALA A 69 -1.94 1.29 -13.87
C ALA A 69 -2.22 2.71 -14.43
N ARG A 70 -2.17 2.89 -15.75
CA ARG A 70 -2.55 4.16 -16.41
C ARG A 70 -4.01 4.53 -16.15
N ALA A 71 -4.93 3.55 -16.24
CA ALA A 71 -6.35 3.79 -16.01
C ALA A 71 -6.63 4.18 -14.55
N LEU A 72 -5.99 3.51 -13.59
CA LEU A 72 -6.08 3.86 -12.16
C LEU A 72 -5.53 5.26 -11.91
N TYR A 73 -4.34 5.56 -12.43
CA TYR A 73 -3.76 6.90 -12.31
C TYR A 73 -4.70 7.97 -12.88
N ALA A 74 -5.18 7.79 -14.12
CA ALA A 74 -6.06 8.75 -14.76
C ALA A 74 -7.37 8.93 -13.99
N ARG A 75 -7.95 7.85 -13.48
CA ARG A 75 -9.19 7.87 -12.68
C ARG A 75 -9.04 8.74 -11.43
N HIS A 76 -7.98 8.49 -10.65
CA HIS A 76 -7.81 9.11 -9.34
C HIS A 76 -7.05 10.44 -9.38
N ALA A 77 -6.33 10.75 -10.44
CA ALA A 77 -5.70 12.05 -10.63
C ALA A 77 -6.64 13.08 -11.29
N ALA A 78 -7.67 12.64 -12.01
CA ALA A 78 -8.61 13.54 -12.65
C ALA A 78 -9.38 14.39 -11.63
N GLY A 79 -9.47 15.70 -11.90
CA GLY A 79 -10.16 16.65 -11.01
C GLY A 79 -9.29 17.19 -9.85
N HIS A 80 -8.08 16.66 -9.66
CA HIS A 80 -7.12 17.17 -8.69
C HIS A 80 -6.20 18.26 -9.29
N GLY A 81 -5.69 19.16 -8.44
CA GLY A 81 -4.72 20.19 -8.85
C GLY A 81 -3.29 19.68 -8.91
N ALA A 82 -3.00 18.59 -8.20
CA ALA A 82 -1.69 17.96 -8.18
C ALA A 82 -1.79 16.44 -7.99
N ALA A 83 -0.80 15.69 -8.51
CA ALA A 83 -0.63 14.25 -8.29
C ALA A 83 0.84 13.94 -7.94
N VAL A 84 1.05 13.31 -6.79
CA VAL A 84 2.38 12.91 -6.31
C VAL A 84 2.42 11.39 -6.23
N VAL A 85 3.28 10.77 -7.05
CA VAL A 85 3.51 9.32 -7.07
C VAL A 85 4.79 9.02 -6.29
N GLU A 86 4.69 8.51 -5.07
CA GLU A 86 5.86 8.14 -4.27
C GLU A 86 6.40 6.77 -4.70
N GLY A 87 7.64 6.74 -5.21
CA GLY A 87 8.35 5.53 -5.57
C GLY A 87 8.80 4.71 -4.36
N ALA A 88 8.90 3.41 -4.53
CA ALA A 88 9.50 2.50 -3.54
C ALA A 88 10.99 2.30 -3.83
N MET A 89 11.79 1.99 -2.81
CA MET A 89 13.22 1.63 -2.91
C MET A 89 14.07 2.66 -3.67
N GLY A 90 15.09 2.22 -4.40
CA GLY A 90 15.84 3.06 -5.35
C GLY A 90 15.13 3.18 -6.70
N TYR A 91 15.51 4.17 -7.48
CA TYR A 91 14.81 4.53 -8.72
C TYR A 91 14.69 3.37 -9.71
N TYR A 92 15.74 2.57 -9.85
CA TYR A 92 15.79 1.40 -10.73
C TYR A 92 15.62 0.07 -9.99
N ASP A 93 15.42 0.10 -8.66
CA ASP A 93 15.28 -1.13 -7.88
C ASP A 93 13.86 -1.72 -8.07
N GLY A 94 13.76 -2.77 -8.85
CA GLY A 94 12.51 -3.51 -9.08
C GLY A 94 12.53 -4.89 -8.44
N LEU A 95 11.93 -5.86 -9.12
CA LEU A 95 11.76 -7.21 -8.60
C LEU A 95 13.06 -7.86 -8.16
N GLY A 96 13.11 -8.26 -6.89
CA GLY A 96 14.26 -8.92 -6.29
C GLY A 96 15.50 -8.03 -6.13
N GLY A 97 15.41 -6.73 -6.43
CA GLY A 97 16.53 -5.79 -6.38
C GLY A 97 17.57 -5.98 -7.50
N VAL A 98 17.26 -6.80 -8.51
CA VAL A 98 18.19 -7.17 -9.61
C VAL A 98 17.64 -6.86 -11.00
N THR A 99 16.43 -6.34 -11.09
CA THR A 99 15.77 -5.90 -12.32
C THR A 99 15.11 -4.55 -12.10
N ASP A 100 14.79 -3.84 -13.18
CA ASP A 100 14.02 -2.61 -13.15
C ASP A 100 12.49 -2.83 -13.29
N THR A 101 12.06 -4.08 -13.43
CA THR A 101 10.64 -4.46 -13.48
C THR A 101 9.94 -4.09 -12.18
N ALA A 102 8.83 -3.37 -12.28
CA ALA A 102 8.06 -2.80 -11.18
C ALA A 102 8.84 -1.79 -10.31
N SER A 103 9.91 -1.18 -10.85
CA SER A 103 10.63 -0.08 -10.20
C SER A 103 9.89 1.26 -10.33
N ALA A 104 10.33 2.26 -9.59
CA ALA A 104 9.85 3.63 -9.72
C ALA A 104 10.11 4.21 -11.12
N TRP A 105 11.22 3.83 -11.75
CA TRP A 105 11.53 4.19 -13.14
C TRP A 105 10.50 3.60 -14.10
N GLN A 106 10.21 2.30 -14.02
CA GLN A 106 9.23 1.69 -14.90
C GLN A 106 7.84 2.30 -14.72
N LEU A 107 7.50 2.71 -13.50
CA LEU A 107 6.23 3.40 -13.25
C LEU A 107 6.22 4.80 -13.86
N ALA A 108 7.32 5.57 -13.74
CA ALA A 108 7.48 6.87 -14.40
C ALA A 108 7.35 6.75 -15.92
N ASP A 109 8.03 5.76 -16.52
CA ASP A 109 7.96 5.44 -17.95
C ASP A 109 6.54 5.02 -18.38
N THR A 110 5.90 4.17 -17.59
CA THR A 110 4.51 3.72 -17.84
C THR A 110 3.53 4.87 -17.82
N LEU A 111 3.66 5.82 -16.91
CA LEU A 111 2.74 6.95 -16.75
C LEU A 111 3.14 8.16 -17.61
N ASP A 112 4.31 8.14 -18.24
CA ASP A 112 4.95 9.27 -18.93
C ASP A 112 5.05 10.51 -18.03
N LEU A 113 5.50 10.29 -16.78
CA LEU A 113 5.62 11.34 -15.78
C LEU A 113 7.08 11.70 -15.49
N PRO A 114 7.39 12.98 -15.29
CA PRO A 114 8.71 13.41 -14.86
C PRO A 114 8.97 12.98 -13.41
N ALA A 115 10.23 12.61 -13.12
CA ALA A 115 10.67 12.20 -11.80
C ALA A 115 11.42 13.32 -11.09
N LEU A 116 11.04 13.62 -9.85
CA LEU A 116 11.79 14.45 -8.89
C LEU A 116 12.65 13.54 -8.02
N LEU A 117 13.96 13.67 -8.13
CA LEU A 117 14.89 12.80 -7.40
C LEU A 117 15.24 13.40 -6.04
N VAL A 118 14.81 12.75 -4.97
CA VAL A 118 15.13 13.11 -3.58
C VAL A 118 16.50 12.55 -3.22
N VAL A 119 17.44 13.42 -2.90
CA VAL A 119 18.84 13.06 -2.70
C VAL A 119 19.35 13.60 -1.36
N ARG A 120 19.98 12.74 -0.58
CA ARG A 120 20.59 13.11 0.71
C ARG A 120 22.09 13.26 0.54
N PRO A 121 22.66 14.49 0.57
CA PRO A 121 24.07 14.74 0.29
C PRO A 121 24.96 14.44 1.51
N LYS A 122 24.69 13.32 2.23
CA LYS A 122 25.45 12.94 3.42
C LYS A 122 26.79 12.33 3.04
N GLY A 123 27.88 13.05 3.36
CA GLY A 123 29.24 12.57 3.13
C GLY A 123 29.67 12.58 1.65
N ALA A 124 28.94 13.29 0.78
CA ALA A 124 29.25 13.40 -0.65
C ALA A 124 29.02 14.83 -1.15
N SER A 125 29.89 15.29 -2.02
CA SER A 125 29.80 16.57 -2.74
C SER A 125 29.88 16.33 -4.24
N LEU A 126 31.05 16.48 -4.87
CA LEU A 126 31.21 16.22 -6.32
C LEU A 126 30.94 14.75 -6.70
N THR A 127 31.25 13.81 -5.82
CA THR A 127 30.90 12.38 -6.00
C THR A 127 29.40 12.18 -6.20
N LEU A 128 28.57 13.01 -5.57
CA LEU A 128 27.10 12.98 -5.77
C LEU A 128 26.72 13.27 -7.22
N ALA A 129 27.40 14.21 -7.88
CA ALA A 129 27.17 14.48 -9.29
C ALA A 129 27.49 13.26 -10.17
N ALA A 130 28.54 12.51 -9.86
CA ALA A 130 28.88 11.27 -10.58
C ALA A 130 27.79 10.19 -10.40
N GLU A 131 27.26 10.02 -9.17
CA GLU A 131 26.12 9.12 -8.91
C GLU A 131 24.90 9.52 -9.74
N LEU A 132 24.52 10.79 -9.73
CA LEU A 132 23.37 11.32 -10.47
C LEU A 132 23.54 11.18 -11.98
N ARG A 133 24.73 11.44 -12.53
CA ARG A 133 25.03 11.16 -13.95
C ARG A 133 24.90 9.70 -14.30
N GLY A 134 25.33 8.81 -13.40
CA GLY A 134 25.12 7.37 -13.56
C GLY A 134 23.63 7.01 -13.69
N LEU A 135 22.78 7.61 -12.86
CA LEU A 135 21.32 7.39 -12.92
C LEU A 135 20.72 7.92 -14.23
N THR A 136 21.11 9.09 -14.72
CA THR A 136 20.59 9.65 -15.97
C THR A 136 21.07 8.89 -17.21
N ALA A 137 22.25 8.26 -17.15
CA ALA A 137 22.81 7.50 -18.25
C ALA A 137 22.35 6.03 -18.29
N PHE A 138 21.78 5.51 -17.20
CA PHE A 138 21.52 4.08 -17.06
C PHE A 138 20.34 3.57 -17.91
N ARG A 139 19.30 4.40 -18.11
CA ARG A 139 18.15 4.10 -18.97
C ARG A 139 17.75 5.32 -19.81
N THR A 140 17.18 5.07 -20.98
CA THR A 140 16.65 6.11 -21.87
C THR A 140 15.24 5.71 -22.30
N PRO A 141 14.23 6.58 -22.06
CA PRO A 141 14.30 7.84 -21.32
C PRO A 141 14.49 7.59 -19.81
N HIS A 142 15.20 8.51 -19.14
CA HIS A 142 15.41 8.40 -17.68
C HIS A 142 14.33 9.11 -16.85
N HIS A 143 13.51 9.95 -17.46
CA HIS A 143 12.42 10.75 -16.86
C HIS A 143 12.80 11.69 -15.70
N ILE A 144 14.05 11.69 -15.22
CA ILE A 144 14.48 12.58 -14.12
C ILE A 144 14.51 14.02 -14.63
N ALA A 145 13.66 14.88 -14.03
CA ALA A 145 13.49 16.27 -14.44
C ALA A 145 14.07 17.28 -13.43
N GLY A 146 14.36 16.85 -12.20
CA GLY A 146 14.90 17.74 -11.18
C GLY A 146 15.38 16.99 -9.95
N ILE A 147 16.06 17.72 -9.07
CA ILE A 147 16.67 17.23 -7.82
C ILE A 147 16.12 18.02 -6.65
N LEU A 148 15.70 17.32 -5.58
CA LEU A 148 15.40 17.88 -4.28
C LEU A 148 16.43 17.35 -3.26
N LEU A 149 17.20 18.24 -2.64
CA LEU A 149 18.14 17.85 -1.60
C LEU A 149 17.40 17.67 -0.27
N ASN A 150 17.55 16.51 0.37
CA ASN A 150 16.91 16.22 1.65
C ASN A 150 17.95 16.08 2.76
N ASP A 151 17.58 16.43 4.00
CA ASP A 151 18.52 16.49 5.14
C ASP A 151 19.73 17.39 4.81
N CYS A 152 19.46 18.53 4.18
CA CYS A 152 20.43 19.43 3.61
C CYS A 152 20.14 20.86 4.06
N THR A 153 21.06 21.50 4.79
CA THR A 153 20.89 22.90 5.21
C THR A 153 20.88 23.83 3.99
N GLN A 154 20.24 25.00 4.12
CA GLN A 154 20.19 25.98 3.04
C GLN A 154 21.58 26.42 2.57
N GLY A 155 22.55 26.59 3.52
CA GLY A 155 23.93 26.94 3.16
C GLY A 155 24.61 25.85 2.35
N LEU A 156 24.43 24.57 2.71
CA LEU A 156 24.96 23.45 1.94
C LEU A 156 24.26 23.33 0.58
N CYS A 157 22.95 23.55 0.55
CA CYS A 157 22.19 23.57 -0.71
C CYS A 157 22.71 24.66 -1.67
N ALA A 158 22.93 25.89 -1.17
CA ALA A 158 23.48 26.99 -1.96
C ALA A 158 24.88 26.67 -2.53
N LEU A 159 25.70 25.92 -1.78
CA LEU A 159 27.01 25.46 -2.23
C LEU A 159 26.92 24.37 -3.31
N LEU A 160 26.03 23.37 -3.09
CA LEU A 160 25.94 22.20 -3.97
C LEU A 160 25.16 22.46 -5.26
N LYS A 161 24.11 23.29 -5.22
CA LYS A 161 23.19 23.55 -6.33
C LYS A 161 23.94 23.90 -7.64
N PRO A 162 24.78 24.95 -7.70
CA PRO A 162 25.41 25.33 -8.97
C PRO A 162 26.35 24.23 -9.50
N MET A 163 27.02 23.49 -8.64
CA MET A 163 27.88 22.38 -9.03
C MET A 163 27.05 21.21 -9.60
N LEU A 164 25.99 20.82 -8.89
CA LEU A 164 25.12 19.71 -9.35
C LEU A 164 24.45 20.04 -10.67
N GLU A 165 23.91 21.25 -10.82
CA GLU A 165 23.27 21.70 -12.08
C GLU A 165 24.25 21.69 -13.23
N LYS A 166 25.47 22.20 -13.03
CA LYS A 166 26.54 22.21 -14.05
C LYS A 166 26.95 20.79 -14.47
N GLU A 167 27.18 19.91 -13.51
CA GLU A 167 27.73 18.58 -13.76
C GLU A 167 26.67 17.60 -14.31
N THR A 168 25.41 17.74 -13.89
CA THR A 168 24.34 16.80 -14.27
C THR A 168 23.40 17.29 -15.34
N GLY A 169 23.32 18.61 -15.56
CA GLY A 169 22.30 19.23 -16.41
C GLY A 169 20.90 19.23 -15.81
N LEU A 170 20.72 18.74 -14.57
CA LEU A 170 19.46 18.68 -13.88
C LEU A 170 19.28 19.87 -12.93
N PRO A 171 18.16 20.59 -12.97
CA PRO A 171 17.89 21.66 -12.03
C PRO A 171 17.68 21.14 -10.60
N VAL A 172 18.21 21.89 -9.61
CA VAL A 172 17.95 21.65 -8.18
C VAL A 172 16.83 22.55 -7.72
N VAL A 173 15.66 21.97 -7.41
CA VAL A 173 14.46 22.71 -7.01
C VAL A 173 14.51 23.25 -5.58
N GLY A 174 15.53 22.90 -4.80
CA GLY A 174 15.70 23.34 -3.42
C GLY A 174 16.13 22.25 -2.48
N CYS A 175 15.89 22.46 -1.20
CA CYS A 175 16.24 21.48 -0.17
C CYS A 175 15.19 21.40 0.95
N LEU A 176 15.18 20.28 1.66
CA LEU A 176 14.54 20.14 2.98
C LEU A 176 15.65 20.09 4.03
N PRO A 177 15.64 21.00 5.02
CA PRO A 177 16.66 21.01 6.07
C PRO A 177 16.49 19.82 7.02
N PRO A 178 17.51 19.48 7.81
CA PRO A 178 17.36 18.53 8.91
C PRO A 178 16.30 19.02 9.90
N LEU A 179 15.29 18.21 10.16
CA LEU A 179 14.18 18.50 11.08
C LEU A 179 13.98 17.31 12.04
N PRO A 180 14.83 17.14 13.05
CA PRO A 180 14.72 16.03 14.00
C PRO A 180 13.37 15.98 14.70
N GLU A 181 12.78 17.14 15.01
CA GLU A 181 11.48 17.31 15.64
C GLU A 181 10.30 16.92 14.75
N ALA A 182 10.51 16.88 13.44
CA ALA A 182 9.54 16.43 12.45
C ALA A 182 9.81 15.01 11.96
N ALA A 183 10.71 14.27 12.60
CA ALA A 183 11.02 12.91 12.23
C ALA A 183 9.77 12.01 12.34
N ILE A 184 9.44 11.33 11.24
CA ILE A 184 8.39 10.32 11.20
C ILE A 184 9.08 8.98 11.46
N GLU A 185 8.77 8.36 12.60
CA GLU A 185 9.38 7.09 12.98
C GLU A 185 8.87 5.95 12.07
N SER A 186 9.79 5.11 11.66
CA SER A 186 9.48 3.91 10.89
C SER A 186 9.42 2.66 11.77
N ARG A 187 8.61 1.67 11.38
CA ARG A 187 8.56 0.33 11.96
C ARG A 187 9.15 -0.70 10.99
N HIS A 188 9.22 -1.95 11.46
CA HIS A 188 9.60 -3.08 10.61
C HIS A 188 8.72 -3.26 9.37
N LEU A 189 7.49 -2.71 9.40
CA LEU A 189 6.50 -2.77 8.32
C LEU A 189 6.36 -1.42 7.56
N GLY A 190 7.30 -0.51 7.70
CA GLY A 190 7.19 0.85 7.17
C GLY A 190 6.89 1.87 8.25
N LEU A 191 6.13 2.92 7.96
CA LEU A 191 5.77 3.94 8.94
C LEU A 191 4.79 3.39 9.99
N LYS A 192 4.80 3.97 11.19
CA LYS A 192 3.72 3.77 12.16
C LYS A 192 2.38 4.19 11.57
N THR A 193 1.29 3.56 12.03
CA THR A 193 -0.05 4.03 11.67
C THR A 193 -0.25 5.46 12.17
N ALA A 194 -1.09 6.21 11.49
CA ALA A 194 -1.36 7.61 11.86
C ALA A 194 -1.80 7.77 13.31
N ALA A 195 -2.61 6.83 13.84
CA ALA A 195 -3.09 6.85 15.22
C ALA A 195 -2.01 6.60 16.29
N GLU A 196 -0.83 6.15 15.88
CA GLU A 196 0.27 5.80 16.78
C GLU A 196 1.38 6.84 16.83
N ILE A 197 1.30 7.87 15.99
CA ILE A 197 2.32 8.92 15.94
C ILE A 197 1.83 10.11 16.77
N ASP A 198 2.47 10.37 17.88
CA ASP A 198 2.21 11.53 18.68
C ASP A 198 2.60 12.82 17.94
N ASP A 199 1.85 13.88 18.20
CA ASP A 199 2.18 15.23 17.72
C ASP A 199 2.29 15.38 16.18
N LEU A 200 1.52 14.57 15.45
CA LEU A 200 1.57 14.49 13.99
C LEU A 200 1.28 15.81 13.28
N GLN A 201 0.24 16.52 13.73
CA GLN A 201 -0.17 17.77 13.11
C GLN A 201 0.96 18.81 13.16
N ARG A 202 1.67 18.88 14.30
CA ARG A 202 2.82 19.76 14.46
C ARG A 202 3.99 19.34 13.57
N LYS A 203 4.26 18.04 13.46
CA LYS A 203 5.33 17.52 12.58
C LYS A 203 5.07 17.84 11.12
N ILE A 204 3.84 17.65 10.67
CA ILE A 204 3.43 17.98 9.30
C ILE A 204 3.54 19.49 9.06
N GLN A 205 3.13 20.33 10.01
CA GLN A 205 3.27 21.77 9.87
C GLN A 205 4.74 22.20 9.74
N LEU A 206 5.65 21.64 10.56
CA LEU A 206 7.09 21.92 10.45
C LEU A 206 7.66 21.52 9.08
N LEU A 207 7.27 20.36 8.55
CA LEU A 207 7.67 19.94 7.20
C LEU A 207 7.13 20.87 6.11
N SER A 208 5.86 21.29 6.24
CA SER A 208 5.20 22.21 5.33
C SER A 208 5.91 23.57 5.32
N ASP A 209 6.15 24.15 6.50
CA ASP A 209 6.79 25.46 6.64
C ASP A 209 8.20 25.47 6.05
N ALA A 210 8.98 24.42 6.32
CA ALA A 210 10.31 24.27 5.74
C ALA A 210 10.25 24.16 4.21
N ALA A 211 9.42 23.29 3.68
CA ALA A 211 9.27 23.11 2.22
C ALA A 211 8.77 24.37 1.52
N GLN A 212 7.85 25.12 2.17
CA GLN A 212 7.33 26.38 1.64
C GLN A 212 8.45 27.41 1.46
N GLN A 213 9.44 27.44 2.38
CA GLN A 213 10.51 28.42 2.38
C GLN A 213 11.72 28.03 1.53
N THR A 214 11.98 26.73 1.36
CA THR A 214 13.25 26.23 0.83
C THR A 214 13.14 25.59 -0.56
N ILE A 215 11.92 25.36 -1.06
CA ILE A 215 11.67 24.86 -2.41
C ILE A 215 11.34 26.02 -3.34
N ASP A 216 11.95 26.04 -4.53
CA ASP A 216 11.65 26.95 -5.63
C ASP A 216 10.36 26.46 -6.33
N TRP A 217 9.23 26.92 -5.85
CA TRP A 217 7.92 26.50 -6.36
C TRP A 217 7.66 26.90 -7.81
N PRO A 218 8.04 28.10 -8.28
CA PRO A 218 7.97 28.45 -9.70
C PRO A 218 8.74 27.47 -10.58
N LEU A 219 9.98 27.12 -10.20
CA LEU A 219 10.77 26.15 -10.92
C LEU A 219 10.13 24.76 -10.88
N LEU A 220 9.60 24.33 -9.72
CA LEU A 220 8.90 23.07 -9.59
C LEU A 220 7.70 22.98 -10.55
N HIS A 221 6.87 24.03 -10.62
CA HIS A 221 5.79 24.10 -11.60
C HIS A 221 6.28 24.05 -13.03
N THR A 222 7.33 24.79 -13.37
CA THR A 222 7.90 24.75 -14.72
C THR A 222 8.31 23.34 -15.15
N LEU A 223 8.88 22.56 -14.25
CA LEU A 223 9.38 21.22 -14.54
C LEU A 223 8.29 20.14 -14.53
N PHE A 224 7.26 20.29 -13.72
CA PHE A 224 6.32 19.21 -13.40
C PHE A 224 4.86 19.50 -13.78
N ASP A 225 4.53 20.69 -14.29
CA ASP A 225 3.17 20.92 -14.82
C ASP A 225 2.96 20.15 -16.12
N ARG A 226 1.87 19.41 -16.16
CA ARG A 226 1.41 18.62 -17.31
C ARG A 226 -0.09 18.80 -17.50
N PRO A 227 -0.63 18.53 -18.70
CA PRO A 227 -2.07 18.43 -18.90
C PRO A 227 -2.68 17.43 -17.89
N ALA A 228 -3.83 17.79 -17.32
CA ALA A 228 -4.53 16.85 -16.45
C ALA A 228 -4.94 15.59 -17.23
N PRO A 229 -4.87 14.40 -16.63
CA PRO A 229 -5.33 13.20 -17.29
C PRO A 229 -6.84 13.29 -17.56
N ALA A 230 -7.28 12.72 -18.67
CA ALA A 230 -8.70 12.66 -18.98
C ALA A 230 -9.41 11.78 -17.94
N ALA A 231 -10.56 12.24 -17.45
CA ALA A 231 -11.37 11.48 -16.52
C ALA A 231 -11.77 10.14 -17.13
N VAL A 232 -11.52 9.04 -16.43
CA VAL A 232 -11.98 7.72 -16.80
C VAL A 232 -13.31 7.49 -16.09
N PRO A 233 -14.45 7.42 -16.81
CA PRO A 233 -15.73 7.19 -16.18
C PRO A 233 -15.73 5.86 -15.42
N CYS A 234 -16.19 5.88 -14.19
CA CYS A 234 -16.44 4.69 -13.39
C CYS A 234 -17.95 4.60 -13.12
N THR A 235 -18.58 3.53 -13.56
CA THR A 235 -19.99 3.28 -13.27
C THR A 235 -20.07 2.25 -12.15
N VAL A 236 -20.54 2.68 -10.99
CA VAL A 236 -20.86 1.77 -9.89
C VAL A 236 -22.33 1.33 -10.07
N PRO A 237 -22.59 0.05 -10.33
CA PRO A 237 -23.95 -0.45 -10.48
C PRO A 237 -24.70 -0.40 -9.14
N PRO A 238 -26.05 -0.44 -9.15
CA PRO A 238 -26.83 -0.62 -7.93
C PRO A 238 -26.33 -1.86 -7.16
N PRO A 239 -26.25 -1.78 -5.81
CA PRO A 239 -25.80 -2.90 -4.99
C PRO A 239 -26.77 -4.10 -5.12
N ARG A 240 -26.18 -5.29 -5.28
CA ARG A 240 -26.92 -6.55 -5.33
C ARG A 240 -26.68 -7.42 -4.11
N VAL A 241 -25.59 -7.16 -3.39
CA VAL A 241 -25.22 -7.92 -2.20
C VAL A 241 -24.49 -7.05 -1.21
N ARG A 242 -24.67 -7.33 0.08
CA ARG A 242 -23.94 -6.66 1.18
C ARG A 242 -22.76 -7.52 1.59
N LEU A 243 -21.58 -6.91 1.72
CA LEU A 243 -20.37 -7.54 2.21
C LEU A 243 -19.95 -6.88 3.54
N ALA A 244 -19.83 -7.67 4.59
CA ALA A 244 -19.21 -7.22 5.83
C ALA A 244 -17.70 -7.12 5.63
N VAL A 245 -17.12 -5.97 5.95
CA VAL A 245 -15.66 -5.71 5.83
C VAL A 245 -15.14 -5.28 7.19
N ALA A 246 -14.24 -6.06 7.76
CA ALA A 246 -13.59 -5.69 9.02
C ALA A 246 -12.70 -4.47 8.81
N ARG A 247 -12.86 -3.46 9.68
CA ARG A 247 -12.11 -2.21 9.57
C ARG A 247 -11.95 -1.53 10.92
N ASP A 248 -10.77 -1.66 11.51
CA ASP A 248 -10.35 -0.96 12.73
C ASP A 248 -8.81 -0.98 12.82
N ALA A 249 -8.26 -0.67 14.00
CA ALA A 249 -6.82 -0.67 14.20
C ALA A 249 -6.15 -2.05 14.08
N ALA A 250 -6.91 -3.14 14.26
CA ALA A 250 -6.43 -4.51 14.09
C ALA A 250 -6.55 -5.01 12.65
N PHE A 251 -7.47 -4.43 11.85
CA PHE A 251 -7.79 -4.83 10.47
C PHE A 251 -7.79 -3.60 9.56
N CYS A 252 -6.62 -3.11 9.20
CA CYS A 252 -6.43 -1.85 8.48
C CYS A 252 -5.73 -1.97 7.12
N PHE A 253 -5.24 -3.15 6.74
CA PHE A 253 -4.50 -3.35 5.50
C PHE A 253 -5.44 -3.68 4.34
N THR A 254 -6.02 -2.63 3.76
CA THR A 254 -6.92 -2.74 2.61
C THR A 254 -6.53 -1.71 1.56
N TYR A 255 -6.36 -2.15 0.32
CA TYR A 255 -6.22 -1.24 -0.80
C TYR A 255 -7.57 -0.55 -1.09
N ALA A 256 -7.54 0.77 -1.29
CA ALA A 256 -8.73 1.53 -1.67
C ALA A 256 -9.35 0.97 -2.96
N GLU A 257 -8.50 0.63 -3.92
CA GLU A 257 -8.87 0.08 -5.22
C GLU A 257 -9.56 -1.29 -5.10
N THR A 258 -9.21 -2.10 -4.08
CA THR A 258 -9.91 -3.36 -3.80
C THR A 258 -11.36 -3.11 -3.36
N LEU A 259 -11.58 -2.12 -2.50
CA LEU A 259 -12.92 -1.73 -2.05
C LEU A 259 -13.75 -1.15 -3.20
N GLU A 260 -13.12 -0.35 -4.06
CA GLU A 260 -13.75 0.18 -5.27
C GLU A 260 -14.14 -0.94 -6.23
N ALA A 261 -13.22 -1.87 -6.51
CA ALA A 261 -13.49 -3.00 -7.38
C ALA A 261 -14.65 -3.88 -6.87
N LEU A 262 -14.82 -4.04 -5.56
CA LEU A 262 -15.98 -4.72 -4.99
C LEU A 262 -17.28 -3.96 -5.25
N ARG A 263 -17.30 -2.61 -5.06
CA ARG A 263 -18.47 -1.77 -5.37
C ARG A 263 -18.83 -1.79 -6.86
N GLU A 264 -17.83 -1.72 -7.73
CA GLU A 264 -18.00 -1.81 -9.18
C GLU A 264 -18.59 -3.17 -9.63
N ASN A 265 -18.43 -4.20 -8.80
CA ASN A 265 -19.04 -5.50 -9.03
C ASN A 265 -20.35 -5.72 -8.26
N GLY A 266 -20.99 -4.63 -7.78
CA GLY A 266 -22.33 -4.65 -7.18
C GLY A 266 -22.35 -5.01 -5.69
N ALA A 267 -21.27 -4.77 -4.96
CA ALA A 267 -21.25 -4.94 -3.52
C ALA A 267 -21.51 -3.62 -2.78
N GLU A 268 -22.43 -3.64 -1.82
CA GLU A 268 -22.50 -2.66 -0.74
C GLU A 268 -21.54 -3.10 0.37
N LEU A 269 -20.64 -2.21 0.78
CA LEU A 269 -19.65 -2.52 1.82
C LEU A 269 -20.15 -2.04 3.19
N CYS A 270 -20.38 -2.99 4.09
CA CYS A 270 -20.82 -2.76 5.47
C CYS A 270 -19.59 -2.92 6.39
N PHE A 271 -19.00 -1.81 6.81
CA PHE A 271 -17.83 -1.87 7.69
C PHE A 271 -18.24 -2.19 9.12
N PHE A 272 -17.44 -3.01 9.79
CA PHE A 272 -17.60 -3.33 11.20
C PHE A 272 -16.22 -3.41 11.88
N SER A 273 -16.21 -3.22 13.21
CA SER A 273 -14.99 -3.23 14.01
C SER A 273 -14.91 -4.50 14.86
N PRO A 274 -14.03 -5.45 14.57
CA PRO A 274 -13.79 -6.58 15.47
C PRO A 274 -13.35 -6.20 16.89
N LEU A 275 -12.83 -5.01 17.10
CA LEU A 275 -12.45 -4.49 18.41
C LEU A 275 -13.61 -3.88 19.21
N ALA A 276 -14.72 -3.50 18.57
CA ALA A 276 -15.80 -2.73 19.21
C ALA A 276 -17.19 -3.35 19.04
N ASP A 277 -17.51 -3.87 17.84
CA ASP A 277 -18.84 -4.41 17.56
C ASP A 277 -18.99 -5.81 18.12
N THR A 278 -20.18 -6.15 18.62
CA THR A 278 -20.49 -7.44 19.22
C THR A 278 -21.19 -8.42 18.27
N ALA A 279 -21.58 -7.95 17.08
CA ALA A 279 -22.25 -8.74 16.05
C ALA A 279 -21.76 -8.36 14.66
N LEU A 280 -21.97 -9.23 13.69
CA LEU A 280 -21.80 -8.93 12.27
C LEU A 280 -22.96 -8.04 11.78
N PRO A 281 -22.75 -7.22 10.74
CA PRO A 281 -23.84 -6.48 10.08
C PRO A 281 -24.93 -7.43 9.55
N ASP A 282 -26.18 -6.98 9.57
CA ASP A 282 -27.31 -7.76 9.11
C ASP A 282 -27.35 -7.93 7.59
N ASN A 283 -27.96 -9.03 7.15
CA ASN A 283 -28.24 -9.32 5.72
C ASN A 283 -26.99 -9.31 4.84
N ILE A 284 -25.87 -9.83 5.35
CA ILE A 284 -24.62 -9.95 4.59
C ILE A 284 -24.57 -11.26 3.80
N GLY A 285 -24.09 -11.16 2.56
CA GLY A 285 -23.82 -12.33 1.71
C GLY A 285 -22.37 -12.77 1.72
N GLY A 286 -21.45 -11.98 2.30
CA GLY A 286 -20.05 -12.32 2.38
C GLY A 286 -19.30 -11.55 3.46
N LEU A 287 -18.14 -12.07 3.86
CA LEU A 287 -17.27 -11.53 4.91
C LEU A 287 -15.85 -11.32 4.36
N TYR A 288 -15.31 -10.12 4.51
CA TYR A 288 -13.93 -9.82 4.20
C TYR A 288 -13.18 -9.39 5.48
N LEU A 289 -12.17 -10.17 5.85
CA LEU A 289 -11.26 -9.94 6.96
C LEU A 289 -9.87 -9.62 6.37
N PRO A 290 -9.52 -8.34 6.19
CA PRO A 290 -8.23 -7.95 5.64
C PRO A 290 -7.08 -8.17 6.63
N GLY A 291 -5.86 -7.87 6.19
CA GLY A 291 -4.69 -7.82 7.06
C GLY A 291 -4.71 -6.65 8.04
N GLY A 292 -3.67 -6.58 8.85
CA GLY A 292 -3.48 -5.55 9.87
C GLY A 292 -2.53 -6.01 10.95
N TYR A 293 -2.80 -5.58 12.18
CA TYR A 293 -2.00 -5.88 13.37
C TYR A 293 -2.82 -6.59 14.48
N PRO A 294 -3.48 -7.72 14.20
CA PRO A 294 -4.33 -8.38 15.19
C PRO A 294 -3.53 -8.82 16.43
N GLU A 295 -2.24 -9.09 16.29
CA GLU A 295 -1.36 -9.45 17.41
C GLU A 295 -1.16 -8.32 18.42
N LEU A 296 -1.21 -7.06 18.01
CA LEU A 296 -1.13 -5.92 18.93
C LEU A 296 -2.42 -5.75 19.74
N TYR A 297 -3.51 -6.31 19.25
CA TYR A 297 -4.85 -6.22 19.84
C TYR A 297 -5.39 -7.59 20.26
N ALA A 298 -4.55 -8.62 20.34
CA ALA A 298 -4.98 -10.00 20.55
C ALA A 298 -5.82 -10.19 21.82
N ALA A 299 -5.45 -9.55 22.94
CA ALA A 299 -6.22 -9.58 24.17
C ALA A 299 -7.62 -8.95 24.01
N ARG A 300 -7.73 -7.82 23.30
CA ARG A 300 -9.02 -7.14 23.05
C ARG A 300 -9.90 -7.96 22.11
N LEU A 301 -9.34 -8.51 21.05
CA LEU A 301 -10.06 -9.42 20.15
C LEU A 301 -10.56 -10.66 20.88
N ALA A 302 -9.74 -11.21 21.77
CA ALA A 302 -10.11 -12.36 22.61
C ALA A 302 -11.25 -12.03 23.58
N ALA A 303 -11.25 -10.84 24.17
CA ALA A 303 -12.32 -10.38 25.07
C ALA A 303 -13.67 -10.23 24.37
N ASN A 304 -13.68 -9.98 23.04
CA ASN A 304 -14.91 -9.86 22.25
C ASN A 304 -15.46 -11.26 21.87
N ALA A 305 -15.83 -12.06 22.85
CA ALA A 305 -16.36 -13.41 22.66
C ALA A 305 -17.64 -13.45 21.79
N PRO A 306 -18.60 -12.51 21.92
CA PRO A 306 -19.81 -12.52 21.08
C PRO A 306 -19.49 -12.45 19.59
N LEU A 307 -18.66 -11.50 19.15
CA LEU A 307 -18.31 -11.36 17.74
C LEU A 307 -17.50 -12.54 17.23
N ARG A 308 -16.53 -13.06 18.02
CA ARG A 308 -15.78 -14.27 17.64
C ARG A 308 -16.71 -15.46 17.39
N ALA A 309 -17.70 -15.63 18.23
CA ALA A 309 -18.73 -16.68 18.07
C ALA A 309 -19.60 -16.44 16.84
N ALA A 310 -20.02 -15.18 16.57
CA ALA A 310 -20.78 -14.81 15.40
C ALA A 310 -19.98 -15.08 14.10
N VAL A 311 -18.71 -14.67 14.04
CA VAL A 311 -17.82 -14.95 12.90
C VAL A 311 -17.65 -16.46 12.69
N LYS A 312 -17.39 -17.20 13.77
CA LYS A 312 -17.29 -18.67 13.70
C LYS A 312 -18.54 -19.31 13.13
N SER A 313 -19.70 -18.97 13.68
CA SER A 313 -20.98 -19.50 13.25
C SER A 313 -21.28 -19.18 11.78
N ALA A 314 -21.04 -17.93 11.38
CA ALA A 314 -21.28 -17.48 10.00
C ALA A 314 -20.38 -18.23 8.98
N VAL A 315 -19.07 -18.32 9.25
CA VAL A 315 -18.13 -19.00 8.34
C VAL A 315 -18.39 -20.51 8.29
N GLN A 316 -18.64 -21.15 9.43
CA GLN A 316 -19.02 -22.58 9.48
C GLN A 316 -20.39 -22.84 8.88
N GLY A 317 -21.32 -21.87 8.92
CA GLY A 317 -22.60 -21.86 8.24
C GLY A 317 -22.51 -21.62 6.71
N GLY A 318 -21.29 -21.49 6.18
CA GLY A 318 -21.05 -21.38 4.74
C GLY A 318 -21.08 -19.95 4.19
N LEU A 319 -21.04 -18.91 5.04
CA LEU A 319 -20.92 -17.54 4.55
C LEU A 319 -19.62 -17.37 3.73
N PRO A 320 -19.70 -16.96 2.45
CA PRO A 320 -18.54 -16.68 1.63
C PRO A 320 -17.55 -15.75 2.34
N THR A 321 -16.33 -16.21 2.56
CA THR A 321 -15.36 -15.50 3.41
C THR A 321 -14.01 -15.40 2.74
N VAL A 322 -13.44 -14.20 2.79
CA VAL A 322 -12.05 -13.91 2.43
C VAL A 322 -11.32 -13.41 3.66
N ALA A 323 -10.17 -14.03 4.00
CA ALA A 323 -9.36 -13.68 5.15
C ALA A 323 -7.87 -13.62 4.76
N GLU A 324 -7.28 -12.45 4.81
CA GLU A 324 -5.90 -12.20 4.41
C GLU A 324 -5.03 -11.91 5.64
N CYS A 325 -3.85 -12.53 5.74
CA CYS A 325 -2.80 -12.24 6.72
C CYS A 325 -3.34 -12.12 8.17
N GLY A 326 -3.58 -10.91 8.69
CA GLY A 326 -4.18 -10.68 10.01
C GLY A 326 -5.56 -11.31 10.14
N GLY A 327 -6.40 -11.20 9.10
CA GLY A 327 -7.72 -11.85 9.04
C GLY A 327 -7.62 -13.37 9.06
N PHE A 328 -6.62 -13.94 8.38
CA PHE A 328 -6.34 -15.37 8.45
C PHE A 328 -5.95 -15.82 9.87
N LEU A 329 -5.06 -15.07 10.55
CA LEU A 329 -4.68 -15.36 11.93
C LEU A 329 -5.87 -15.28 12.90
N TYR A 330 -6.79 -14.33 12.69
CA TYR A 330 -8.01 -14.18 13.47
C TYR A 330 -8.98 -15.37 13.30
N LEU A 331 -9.01 -16.01 12.15
CA LEU A 331 -9.79 -17.23 11.94
C LEU A 331 -9.18 -18.46 12.62
N GLY A 332 -7.92 -18.42 13.06
CA GLY A 332 -7.25 -19.49 13.80
C GLY A 332 -7.84 -19.73 15.18
N ARG A 333 -7.30 -20.71 15.90
CA ARG A 333 -7.73 -21.04 17.28
C ARG A 333 -7.22 -20.04 18.30
N THR A 334 -5.93 -19.68 18.20
CA THR A 334 -5.26 -18.73 19.10
C THR A 334 -4.29 -17.87 18.33
N LEU A 335 -3.97 -16.68 18.86
CA LEU A 335 -2.96 -15.78 18.37
C LEU A 335 -2.10 -15.30 19.53
N GLN A 336 -0.79 -15.47 19.47
CA GLN A 336 0.15 -14.87 20.40
C GLN A 336 0.24 -13.37 20.19
N ASP A 337 0.25 -12.62 21.28
CA ASP A 337 0.57 -11.19 21.28
C ASP A 337 2.09 -10.93 21.15
N ALA A 338 2.50 -9.68 21.31
CA ALA A 338 3.90 -9.28 21.24
C ALA A 338 4.78 -9.92 22.34
N ASP A 339 4.19 -10.28 23.48
CA ASP A 339 4.87 -10.89 24.61
C ASP A 339 4.86 -12.43 24.55
N GLY A 340 4.20 -12.99 23.54
CA GLY A 340 4.08 -14.44 23.33
C GLY A 340 2.93 -15.09 24.08
N THR A 341 2.05 -14.30 24.70
CA THR A 341 0.85 -14.82 25.38
C THR A 341 -0.19 -15.22 24.35
N PRO A 342 -0.69 -16.48 24.36
CA PRO A 342 -1.72 -16.92 23.45
C PRO A 342 -3.11 -16.44 23.87
N HIS A 343 -3.85 -15.86 22.92
CA HIS A 343 -5.22 -15.41 23.11
C HIS A 343 -6.17 -16.15 22.17
N PRO A 344 -7.39 -16.53 22.63
CA PRO A 344 -8.36 -17.23 21.79
C PRO A 344 -8.86 -16.33 20.66
N MET A 345 -8.95 -16.89 19.44
CA MET A 345 -9.49 -16.24 18.25
C MET A 345 -10.80 -16.91 17.79
N ALA A 346 -11.26 -16.68 16.57
CA ALA A 346 -12.55 -17.19 16.11
C ALA A 346 -12.63 -18.74 16.08
N GLY A 347 -11.51 -19.44 15.90
CA GLY A 347 -11.46 -20.91 15.95
C GLY A 347 -12.21 -21.60 14.81
N VAL A 348 -12.18 -20.99 13.62
CA VAL A 348 -12.68 -21.57 12.37
C VAL A 348 -11.65 -22.52 11.78
N LEU A 349 -10.40 -22.10 11.76
CA LEU A 349 -9.24 -22.83 11.23
C LEU A 349 -8.44 -23.49 12.37
N PRO A 350 -7.78 -24.63 12.13
CA PRO A 350 -7.07 -25.38 13.16
C PRO A 350 -5.78 -24.72 13.66
N GLY A 351 -5.25 -23.72 12.91
CA GLY A 351 -3.97 -23.10 13.16
C GLY A 351 -3.91 -22.26 14.45
N GLN A 352 -2.69 -22.10 14.96
CA GLN A 352 -2.35 -21.22 16.07
C GLN A 352 -1.32 -20.23 15.58
N GLY A 353 -1.63 -18.91 15.67
CA GLY A 353 -0.71 -17.85 15.32
C GLY A 353 0.35 -17.64 16.41
N PHE A 354 1.61 -17.58 16.02
CA PHE A 354 2.74 -17.41 16.93
C PHE A 354 3.81 -16.47 16.40
N LYS A 355 4.50 -15.79 17.33
CA LYS A 355 5.60 -14.88 17.04
C LYS A 355 6.87 -15.63 16.67
N VAL A 356 7.55 -15.26 15.58
CA VAL A 356 8.77 -15.93 15.11
C VAL A 356 10.06 -15.19 15.47
N GLY A 357 9.98 -13.95 15.93
CA GLY A 357 11.16 -13.13 16.27
C GLY A 357 11.99 -12.64 15.06
N ARG A 358 11.61 -13.04 13.85
CA ARG A 358 12.21 -12.59 12.57
C ARG A 358 11.13 -12.48 11.50
N LEU A 359 11.46 -11.79 10.42
CA LEU A 359 10.59 -11.74 9.25
C LEU A 359 10.44 -13.14 8.63
N VAL A 360 9.23 -13.66 8.55
CA VAL A 360 8.93 -15.02 8.03
C VAL A 360 8.89 -15.01 6.51
N ARG A 361 8.11 -14.07 5.96
CA ARG A 361 7.96 -13.86 4.52
C ARG A 361 8.00 -12.37 4.22
N PHE A 362 8.53 -12.02 3.07
CA PHE A 362 8.59 -10.65 2.59
C PHE A 362 8.59 -10.60 1.06
N GLY A 363 7.75 -9.73 0.51
CA GLY A 363 7.78 -9.30 -0.88
C GLY A 363 6.84 -10.09 -1.79
N TYR A 364 7.03 -9.89 -3.07
CA TYR A 364 6.20 -10.44 -4.13
C TYR A 364 6.33 -11.93 -4.31
N ALA A 365 5.22 -12.57 -4.66
CA ALA A 365 5.14 -13.97 -5.08
C ALA A 365 4.03 -14.16 -6.13
N ARG A 366 4.07 -15.26 -6.85
CA ARG A 366 2.97 -15.73 -7.70
C ARG A 366 2.26 -16.86 -6.97
N LEU A 367 0.95 -16.73 -6.79
CA LEU A 367 0.10 -17.68 -6.10
C LEU A 367 -0.65 -18.51 -7.13
N THR A 368 -0.38 -19.79 -7.21
CA THR A 368 -1.03 -20.73 -8.14
C THR A 368 -2.00 -21.63 -7.38
N ALA A 369 -3.27 -21.63 -7.78
CA ALA A 369 -4.30 -22.48 -7.18
C ALA A 369 -4.13 -23.94 -7.62
N ARG A 370 -4.24 -24.87 -6.64
CA ARG A 370 -4.17 -26.33 -6.92
C ARG A 370 -5.50 -26.94 -7.34
N ALA A 371 -6.60 -26.30 -6.96
CA ALA A 371 -7.94 -26.76 -7.27
C ALA A 371 -8.89 -25.57 -7.48
N ASP A 372 -10.08 -25.84 -8.02
CA ASP A 372 -11.17 -24.88 -8.09
C ASP A 372 -11.64 -24.48 -6.69
N SER A 373 -11.92 -23.18 -6.52
CA SER A 373 -12.43 -22.63 -5.28
C SER A 373 -13.35 -21.45 -5.54
N MET A 374 -13.85 -20.80 -4.49
CA MET A 374 -14.66 -19.58 -4.61
C MET A 374 -13.99 -18.53 -5.50
N LEU A 375 -12.73 -18.23 -5.25
CA LEU A 375 -12.01 -17.14 -5.92
C LEU A 375 -11.17 -17.61 -7.12
N PHE A 376 -10.67 -18.84 -7.14
CA PHE A 376 -9.67 -19.30 -8.09
C PHE A 376 -10.15 -20.52 -8.89
N ARG A 377 -9.58 -20.69 -10.07
CA ARG A 377 -9.67 -21.93 -10.84
C ARG A 377 -8.36 -22.70 -10.75
N ALA A 378 -8.42 -24.02 -10.87
CA ALA A 378 -7.22 -24.87 -10.85
C ALA A 378 -6.18 -24.41 -11.88
N GLY A 379 -4.94 -24.25 -11.47
CA GLY A 379 -3.84 -23.74 -12.30
C GLY A 379 -3.83 -22.22 -12.51
N GLU A 380 -4.86 -21.49 -12.09
CA GLU A 380 -4.87 -20.03 -12.17
C GLU A 380 -3.78 -19.43 -11.27
N THR A 381 -3.02 -18.48 -11.82
CA THR A 381 -1.90 -17.84 -11.12
C THR A 381 -2.13 -16.33 -11.03
N LEU A 382 -2.03 -15.76 -9.83
CA LEU A 382 -2.12 -14.33 -9.57
C LEU A 382 -0.88 -13.82 -8.83
N PRO A 383 -0.47 -12.56 -9.08
CA PRO A 383 0.54 -11.90 -8.27
C PRO A 383 -0.02 -11.55 -6.91
N VAL A 384 0.78 -11.77 -5.88
CA VAL A 384 0.44 -11.52 -4.47
C VAL A 384 1.64 -10.94 -3.74
N HIS A 385 1.39 -10.44 -2.54
CA HIS A 385 2.41 -9.96 -1.63
C HIS A 385 2.26 -10.62 -0.26
N GLU A 386 3.38 -10.98 0.37
CA GLU A 386 3.41 -11.40 1.77
C GLU A 386 4.39 -10.53 2.56
N PHE A 387 3.97 -10.13 3.75
CA PHE A 387 4.83 -9.43 4.71
C PHE A 387 4.33 -9.71 6.12
N HIS A 388 5.00 -10.63 6.85
CA HIS A 388 4.57 -11.00 8.20
C HIS A 388 5.71 -11.50 9.07
N HIS A 389 5.65 -11.15 10.36
CA HIS A 389 6.53 -11.58 11.44
C HIS A 389 5.93 -12.72 12.28
N TRP A 390 4.60 -12.86 12.26
CA TRP A 390 3.90 -14.01 12.85
C TRP A 390 3.77 -15.13 11.83
N ASN A 391 3.68 -16.36 12.34
CA ASN A 391 3.40 -17.52 11.51
C ASN A 391 2.21 -18.28 12.12
N SER A 392 1.73 -19.30 11.43
CA SER A 392 0.73 -20.23 11.93
C SER A 392 1.27 -21.64 11.96
N THR A 393 0.81 -22.47 12.91
CA THR A 393 1.12 -23.90 12.96
C THR A 393 0.54 -24.64 11.76
N GLU A 394 -0.53 -24.09 11.16
CA GLU A 394 -1.20 -24.63 9.97
C GLU A 394 -1.36 -23.49 8.95
N ASN A 395 -0.68 -23.62 7.81
CA ASN A 395 -0.70 -22.60 6.75
C ASN A 395 -1.55 -23.01 5.54
N GLY A 396 -2.13 -24.22 5.55
CA GLY A 396 -2.87 -24.76 4.41
C GLY A 396 -1.97 -25.13 3.22
N ASP A 397 -2.59 -25.70 2.20
CA ASP A 397 -1.91 -26.21 1.00
C ASP A 397 -2.73 -26.01 -0.29
N ALA A 398 -3.79 -25.22 -0.25
CA ALA A 398 -4.65 -24.97 -1.42
C ALA A 398 -3.91 -24.29 -2.57
N PHE A 399 -2.77 -23.66 -2.28
CA PHE A 399 -1.97 -22.91 -3.25
C PHE A 399 -0.49 -23.30 -3.17
N THR A 400 0.21 -23.06 -4.29
CA THR A 400 1.66 -22.96 -4.33
C THR A 400 2.04 -21.50 -4.58
N ALA A 401 2.75 -20.89 -3.63
CA ALA A 401 3.36 -19.58 -3.82
C ALA A 401 4.79 -19.72 -4.31
N ALA A 402 5.22 -18.91 -5.29
CA ALA A 402 6.53 -18.95 -5.90
C ALA A 402 7.14 -17.55 -6.03
N LYS A 403 8.39 -17.38 -5.62
CA LYS A 403 9.18 -16.16 -5.86
C LYS A 403 9.95 -16.22 -7.17
N ALA A 404 10.35 -15.05 -7.69
CA ALA A 404 11.19 -14.95 -8.88
C ALA A 404 12.52 -15.73 -8.79
N ASN A 405 13.06 -15.90 -7.59
CA ASN A 405 14.30 -16.68 -7.34
C ASN A 405 14.08 -18.19 -7.26
N GLY A 406 12.90 -18.69 -7.61
CA GLY A 406 12.58 -20.12 -7.61
C GLY A 406 12.13 -20.70 -6.26
N ARG A 407 12.20 -19.95 -5.15
CA ARG A 407 11.71 -20.43 -3.85
C ARG A 407 10.20 -20.62 -3.89
N GLN A 408 9.72 -21.78 -3.47
CA GLN A 408 8.29 -22.13 -3.44
C GLN A 408 7.86 -22.64 -2.07
N TRP A 409 6.57 -22.51 -1.76
CA TRP A 409 5.94 -23.08 -0.57
C TRP A 409 4.45 -23.30 -0.78
N ALA A 410 3.88 -24.28 -0.09
CA ALA A 410 2.45 -24.48 0.00
C ALA A 410 1.84 -23.50 1.01
N CYS A 411 0.66 -22.99 0.74
CA CYS A 411 -0.04 -22.06 1.62
C CYS A 411 -1.52 -21.95 1.30
N GLY A 412 -2.26 -21.34 2.25
CA GLY A 412 -3.65 -20.96 2.11
C GLY A 412 -4.63 -22.12 2.21
N PHE A 413 -5.80 -21.80 2.72
CA PHE A 413 -7.01 -22.63 2.73
C PHE A 413 -7.98 -22.08 1.70
N ALA A 414 -8.54 -22.93 0.87
CA ALA A 414 -9.56 -22.53 -0.10
C ALA A 414 -10.56 -23.65 -0.35
N ASN A 415 -11.83 -23.28 -0.50
CA ASN A 415 -12.91 -24.14 -0.94
C ASN A 415 -13.99 -23.30 -1.64
N ALA A 416 -15.18 -23.84 -1.85
CA ALA A 416 -16.29 -23.16 -2.52
C ALA A 416 -16.80 -21.88 -1.79
N ARG A 417 -16.42 -21.68 -0.50
CA ARG A 417 -16.94 -20.60 0.35
C ARG A 417 -15.84 -19.83 1.11
N LEU A 418 -14.58 -20.25 1.00
CA LEU A 418 -13.48 -19.69 1.81
C LEU A 418 -12.24 -19.46 0.96
N TYR A 419 -11.59 -18.33 1.18
CA TYR A 419 -10.16 -18.09 0.97
C TYR A 419 -9.57 -17.59 2.30
N ALA A 420 -8.50 -18.22 2.80
CA ALA A 420 -7.79 -17.75 3.97
C ALA A 420 -6.30 -18.07 3.87
N GLY A 421 -5.43 -17.07 4.08
CA GLY A 421 -3.97 -17.26 4.00
C GLY A 421 -3.19 -15.99 4.28
N PHE A 422 -1.86 -16.11 4.35
CA PHE A 422 -0.97 -14.96 4.48
C PHE A 422 -0.88 -14.08 3.23
N PRO A 423 -0.98 -14.64 1.98
CA PRO A 423 -0.89 -13.80 0.80
C PRO A 423 -1.99 -12.74 0.76
N HIS A 424 -1.58 -11.48 0.54
CA HIS A 424 -2.47 -10.37 0.25
C HIS A 424 -2.77 -10.35 -1.25
N LEU A 425 -4.04 -10.28 -1.59
CA LEU A 425 -4.55 -10.24 -2.95
C LEU A 425 -4.70 -8.80 -3.42
N TYR A 426 -4.26 -8.50 -4.63
CA TYR A 426 -4.58 -7.25 -5.31
C TYR A 426 -5.69 -7.53 -6.32
N TRP A 427 -6.86 -6.93 -6.13
CA TRP A 427 -8.08 -7.37 -6.79
C TRP A 427 -8.36 -6.69 -8.13
N VAL A 428 -7.75 -5.51 -8.37
CA VAL A 428 -8.01 -4.73 -9.58
C VAL A 428 -7.45 -5.42 -10.83
N GLY A 429 -8.26 -5.43 -11.89
CA GLY A 429 -7.88 -6.11 -13.12
C GLY A 429 -7.92 -7.64 -13.06
N THR A 430 -8.47 -8.21 -11.98
CA THR A 430 -8.61 -9.66 -11.77
C THR A 430 -10.08 -10.06 -11.73
N PRO A 431 -10.40 -11.34 -11.87
CA PRO A 431 -11.79 -11.83 -11.73
C PRO A 431 -12.28 -11.92 -10.27
N LEU A 432 -11.42 -11.67 -9.27
CA LEU A 432 -11.73 -11.90 -7.87
C LEU A 432 -12.94 -11.10 -7.34
N PRO A 433 -13.09 -9.78 -7.62
CA PRO A 433 -14.24 -9.02 -7.13
C PRO A 433 -15.57 -9.60 -7.64
N LYS A 434 -15.61 -9.94 -8.93
CA LYS A 434 -16.80 -10.52 -9.55
C LYS A 434 -17.15 -11.89 -8.97
N ARG A 435 -16.12 -12.74 -8.75
CA ARG A 435 -16.33 -14.09 -8.20
C ARG A 435 -16.82 -14.03 -6.76
N PHE A 436 -16.25 -13.14 -5.94
CA PHE A 436 -16.67 -12.98 -4.55
C PHE A 436 -18.09 -12.42 -4.46
N ALA A 437 -18.42 -11.37 -5.21
CA ALA A 437 -19.78 -10.83 -5.27
C ALA A 437 -20.80 -11.90 -5.72
N ALA A 438 -20.48 -12.68 -6.75
CA ALA A 438 -21.34 -13.75 -7.22
C ALA A 438 -21.56 -14.87 -6.18
N ALA A 439 -20.51 -15.26 -5.45
CA ALA A 439 -20.61 -16.23 -4.36
C ALA A 439 -21.50 -15.71 -3.23
N ALA A 440 -21.36 -14.43 -2.91
CA ALA A 440 -22.16 -13.75 -1.89
C ALA A 440 -23.65 -13.62 -2.30
N GLU A 441 -23.93 -13.27 -3.57
CA GLU A 441 -25.28 -13.24 -4.11
C GLU A 441 -25.94 -14.64 -4.09
N HIS A 442 -25.17 -15.68 -4.41
CA HIS A 442 -25.66 -17.05 -4.37
C HIS A 442 -26.02 -17.49 -2.95
N TYR A 443 -25.16 -17.18 -1.97
CA TYR A 443 -25.41 -17.48 -0.57
C TYR A 443 -26.70 -16.87 -0.06
N ILE A 444 -26.98 -15.61 -0.36
CA ILE A 444 -28.24 -14.95 0.04
C ILE A 444 -29.46 -15.69 -0.54
N LYS A 445 -29.39 -16.11 -1.82
CA LYS A 445 -30.49 -16.83 -2.48
C LYS A 445 -30.73 -18.23 -1.89
N GLU A 446 -29.71 -18.86 -1.34
CA GLU A 446 -29.84 -20.18 -0.68
C GLU A 446 -30.37 -20.09 0.75
N THR A 447 -30.19 -18.94 1.40
CA THR A 447 -30.53 -18.73 2.82
C THR A 447 -31.76 -17.85 3.05
N SER A 448 -32.31 -17.24 1.99
CA SER A 448 -33.60 -16.53 1.96
C SER A 448 -34.75 -17.46 1.61
#